data_6ac9f788df711a29bc7cde378f857f15
#
_entry.id   6ac9f788df711a29bc7cde378f857f15
#
_cell.length_a   1.000
_cell.length_b   1.000
_cell.length_c   1.000
_cell.angle_alpha   90.00
_cell.angle_beta   90.00
_cell.angle_gamma   90.00
#
_symmetry.space_group_name_H-M   'P 1'
#
loop_
_entity.id
_entity.type
_entity.pdbx_description
1 polymer ?
#
loop_
_entity_poly.entity_id
_entity_poly.type
_entity_poly.pdbx_seq_one_letter_code
_entity_poly.pdbx_strand_id
1 'polypeptide(L)'
;MRILGWNCRGICNASTVQALGAQIKGARPEVVFLSKTKAKLNRMESVKKTLKFDDSCVVEAKGHAGGLCLMWKFGVDIKVVEYNKNLIAVKVSDQCVEWLLVGFYGPPYHSKKKKAWGDLFALLESHQGLWAIMGDFNYIVNEEEQLGGNRGGSLATNYLKELLFELNAVDLGYSGNKYTWVGGKWGKASIKRRLDRGVAIIS
;
A
#
# COMPACT_ATOMS: atom_id res chain seq x y z
N MET A 1 12.39 13.13 -0.45
CA MET A 1 10.92 12.99 -0.33
C MET A 1 10.54 11.96 0.72
N ARG A 2 9.51 12.19 1.57
CA ARG A 2 8.98 11.23 2.55
C ARG A 2 7.58 10.78 2.14
N ILE A 3 7.35 9.47 2.20
CA ILE A 3 6.09 8.85 1.79
C ILE A 3 5.51 8.06 2.96
N LEU A 4 4.22 8.20 3.23
CA LEU A 4 3.48 7.46 4.23
C LEU A 4 2.46 6.53 3.57
N GLY A 5 2.55 5.23 3.81
CA GLY A 5 1.51 4.27 3.46
C GLY A 5 0.72 3.84 4.69
N TRP A 6 -0.61 3.81 4.58
CA TRP A 6 -1.46 3.41 5.69
C TRP A 6 -2.71 2.65 5.26
N ASN A 7 -2.89 1.46 5.82
CA ASN A 7 -4.12 0.69 5.68
C ASN A 7 -5.13 1.17 6.73
N CYS A 8 -5.96 2.15 6.37
CA CYS A 8 -6.83 2.86 7.32
C CYS A 8 -8.11 2.11 7.73
N ARG A 9 -8.44 1.01 7.04
CA ARG A 9 -9.64 0.17 7.31
C ARG A 9 -10.97 0.94 7.37
N GLY A 10 -11.01 2.12 6.76
CA GLY A 10 -12.16 3.03 6.69
C GLY A 10 -11.84 4.42 7.23
N ILE A 11 -11.93 5.45 6.36
CA ILE A 11 -11.61 6.84 6.69
C ILE A 11 -12.85 7.71 6.96
N CYS A 12 -14.03 7.08 7.07
CA CYS A 12 -15.27 7.83 7.27
C CYS A 12 -15.42 8.39 8.69
N ASN A 13 -14.80 7.77 9.69
CA ASN A 13 -14.88 8.19 11.09
C ASN A 13 -13.90 9.32 11.40
N ALA A 14 -14.32 10.28 12.22
CA ALA A 14 -13.48 11.40 12.67
C ALA A 14 -12.22 10.92 13.40
N SER A 15 -12.34 9.91 14.26
CA SER A 15 -11.22 9.32 14.99
C SER A 15 -10.13 8.76 14.08
N THR A 16 -10.51 8.14 12.95
CA THR A 16 -9.56 7.64 11.97
C THR A 16 -8.81 8.79 11.27
N VAL A 17 -9.53 9.87 10.94
CA VAL A 17 -8.91 11.07 10.34
C VAL A 17 -7.95 11.74 11.33
N GLN A 18 -8.32 11.82 12.62
CA GLN A 18 -7.44 12.34 13.67
C GLN A 18 -6.18 11.49 13.84
N ALA A 19 -6.32 10.15 13.86
CA ALA A 19 -5.19 9.23 13.96
C ALA A 19 -4.23 9.39 12.77
N LEU A 20 -4.76 9.52 11.54
CA LEU A 20 -3.97 9.80 10.35
C LEU A 20 -3.29 11.17 10.47
N GLY A 21 -3.99 12.20 10.94
CA GLY A 21 -3.44 13.53 11.19
C GLY A 21 -2.27 13.52 12.16
N ALA A 22 -2.34 12.72 13.22
CA ALA A 22 -1.24 12.55 14.19
C ALA A 22 -0.01 11.90 13.54
N GLN A 23 -0.19 10.86 12.70
CA GLN A 23 0.90 10.23 11.96
C GLN A 23 1.54 11.20 10.96
N ILE A 24 0.72 11.96 10.21
CA ILE A 24 1.20 12.98 9.27
C ILE A 24 2.00 14.06 9.99
N LYS A 25 1.55 14.52 11.17
CA LYS A 25 2.26 15.50 11.98
C LYS A 25 3.63 14.98 12.43
N GLY A 26 3.71 13.72 12.82
CA GLY A 26 4.96 13.08 13.25
C GLY A 26 5.93 12.83 12.09
N ALA A 27 5.46 12.20 11.03
CA ALA A 27 6.29 11.79 9.88
C ALA A 27 6.55 12.92 8.88
N ARG A 28 5.67 13.93 8.82
CA ARG A 28 5.70 15.04 7.84
C ARG A 28 5.88 14.55 6.40
N PRO A 29 5.03 13.65 5.90
CA PRO A 29 5.17 13.12 4.56
C PRO A 29 4.74 14.15 3.52
N GLU A 30 5.36 14.07 2.36
CA GLU A 30 4.99 14.84 1.17
C GLU A 30 3.95 14.09 0.34
N VAL A 31 3.96 12.76 0.41
CA VAL A 31 3.01 11.87 -0.27
C VAL A 31 2.41 10.90 0.75
N VAL A 32 1.10 10.65 0.65
CA VAL A 32 0.37 9.70 1.50
C VAL A 32 -0.43 8.74 0.62
N PHE A 33 -0.20 7.45 0.79
CA PHE A 33 -1.01 6.40 0.20
C PHE A 33 -1.92 5.76 1.24
N LEU A 34 -3.22 5.73 0.97
CA LEU A 34 -4.23 5.11 1.82
C LEU A 34 -4.86 3.92 1.11
N SER A 35 -4.90 2.77 1.78
CA SER A 35 -5.66 1.60 1.32
C SER A 35 -6.87 1.33 2.23
N LYS A 36 -7.88 0.65 1.67
CA LYS A 36 -9.15 0.34 2.36
C LYS A 36 -9.85 1.59 2.92
N THR A 37 -9.89 2.67 2.14
CA THR A 37 -10.52 3.92 2.57
C THR A 37 -12.00 3.76 2.87
N LYS A 38 -12.69 2.84 2.17
CA LYS A 38 -14.14 2.62 2.24
C LYS A 38 -14.95 3.91 2.02
N ALA A 39 -14.39 4.83 1.26
CA ALA A 39 -14.93 6.15 1.03
C ALA A 39 -15.16 6.43 -0.46
N LYS A 40 -16.07 7.35 -0.72
CA LYS A 40 -16.30 7.96 -2.04
C LYS A 40 -15.47 9.23 -2.20
N LEU A 41 -15.41 9.74 -3.42
CA LEU A 41 -14.62 10.92 -3.80
C LEU A 41 -14.89 12.12 -2.88
N ASN A 42 -16.16 12.50 -2.67
CA ASN A 42 -16.51 13.65 -1.84
C ASN A 42 -15.96 13.56 -0.40
N ARG A 43 -15.95 12.35 0.17
CA ARG A 43 -15.37 12.15 1.51
C ARG A 43 -13.85 12.28 1.46
N MET A 44 -13.20 11.75 0.43
CA MET A 44 -11.74 11.85 0.28
C MET A 44 -11.30 13.30 0.04
N GLU A 45 -12.06 14.09 -0.70
CA GLU A 45 -11.80 15.52 -0.87
C GLU A 45 -11.88 16.29 0.47
N SER A 46 -12.86 15.97 1.32
CA SER A 46 -12.93 16.54 2.67
C SER A 46 -11.72 16.15 3.52
N VAL A 47 -11.31 14.89 3.47
CA VAL A 47 -10.13 14.38 4.20
C VAL A 47 -8.86 15.08 3.71
N LYS A 48 -8.66 15.18 2.39
CA LYS A 48 -7.53 15.88 1.77
C LYS A 48 -7.42 17.31 2.30
N LYS A 49 -8.52 18.07 2.26
CA LYS A 49 -8.58 19.46 2.77
C LYS A 49 -8.24 19.53 4.26
N THR A 50 -8.83 18.64 5.09
CA THR A 50 -8.57 18.59 6.54
C THR A 50 -7.10 18.31 6.85
N LEU A 51 -6.46 17.44 6.08
CA LEU A 51 -5.06 17.04 6.26
C LEU A 51 -4.07 17.96 5.53
N LYS A 52 -4.58 18.99 4.83
CA LYS A 52 -3.79 20.00 4.11
C LYS A 52 -2.88 19.38 3.04
N PHE A 53 -3.44 18.51 2.20
CA PHE A 53 -2.85 18.06 0.95
C PHE A 53 -3.49 18.80 -0.22
N ASP A 54 -2.71 19.00 -1.27
CA ASP A 54 -3.08 19.90 -2.35
C ASP A 54 -3.77 19.14 -3.49
N ASP A 55 -3.27 17.95 -3.80
CA ASP A 55 -3.83 17.14 -4.88
C ASP A 55 -3.98 15.66 -4.50
N SER A 56 -4.72 14.89 -5.30
CA SER A 56 -4.98 13.48 -5.02
C SER A 56 -5.47 12.69 -6.23
N CYS A 57 -5.17 11.38 -6.22
CA CYS A 57 -5.80 10.37 -7.06
C CYS A 57 -6.64 9.44 -6.17
N VAL A 58 -7.93 9.32 -6.47
CA VAL A 58 -8.88 8.54 -5.65
C VAL A 58 -9.50 7.43 -6.47
N VAL A 59 -9.42 6.20 -5.97
CA VAL A 59 -10.20 5.05 -6.44
C VAL A 59 -11.30 4.79 -5.43
N GLU A 60 -12.54 5.05 -5.81
CA GLU A 60 -13.68 4.94 -4.91
C GLU A 60 -13.91 3.50 -4.42
N ALA A 61 -14.39 3.39 -3.20
CA ALA A 61 -14.86 2.12 -2.67
C ALA A 61 -16.12 1.64 -3.39
N LYS A 62 -16.22 0.33 -3.61
CA LYS A 62 -17.45 -0.31 -4.05
C LYS A 62 -18.25 -0.80 -2.84
N GLY A 63 -19.34 -0.10 -2.50
CA GLY A 63 -20.07 -0.34 -1.27
C GLY A 63 -19.19 -0.06 -0.04
N HIS A 64 -19.09 -1.06 0.86
CA HIS A 64 -18.28 -0.96 2.07
C HIS A 64 -16.88 -1.59 1.96
N ALA A 65 -16.39 -1.85 0.75
CA ALA A 65 -15.12 -2.54 0.52
C ALA A 65 -14.18 -1.77 -0.40
N GLY A 66 -12.87 -1.89 -0.14
CA GLY A 66 -11.83 -1.32 -0.97
C GLY A 66 -11.66 0.19 -0.78
N GLY A 67 -11.36 0.86 -1.88
CA GLY A 67 -11.02 2.29 -1.93
C GLY A 67 -9.54 2.54 -1.68
N LEU A 68 -8.91 3.28 -2.59
CA LEU A 68 -7.53 3.72 -2.51
C LEU A 68 -7.47 5.24 -2.67
N CYS A 69 -6.45 5.86 -2.08
CA CYS A 69 -6.19 7.27 -2.31
C CYS A 69 -4.68 7.53 -2.21
N LEU A 70 -4.15 8.24 -3.17
CA LEU A 70 -2.84 8.86 -3.10
C LEU A 70 -3.04 10.37 -3.01
N MET A 71 -2.43 11.02 -2.02
CA MET A 71 -2.48 12.47 -1.82
C MET A 71 -1.05 13.01 -1.75
N TRP A 72 -0.83 14.21 -2.30
CA TRP A 72 0.50 14.84 -2.26
C TRP A 72 0.41 16.35 -2.01
N LYS A 73 1.53 16.90 -1.56
CA LYS A 73 1.71 18.31 -1.27
C LYS A 73 2.03 19.12 -2.51
N PHE A 74 1.72 20.40 -2.46
CA PHE A 74 2.22 21.36 -3.44
C PHE A 74 3.75 21.29 -3.57
N GLY A 75 4.25 21.39 -4.80
CA GLY A 75 5.68 21.30 -5.10
C GLY A 75 6.22 19.89 -5.31
N VAL A 76 5.39 18.85 -5.12
CA VAL A 76 5.75 17.48 -5.54
C VAL A 76 5.22 17.25 -6.95
N ASP A 77 6.14 17.04 -7.90
CA ASP A 77 5.77 16.78 -9.30
C ASP A 77 5.35 15.31 -9.46
N ILE A 78 4.04 15.11 -9.57
CA ILE A 78 3.41 13.79 -9.68
C ILE A 78 2.47 13.76 -10.90
N LYS A 79 2.69 12.76 -11.75
CA LYS A 79 1.81 12.43 -12.87
C LYS A 79 1.19 11.05 -12.67
N VAL A 80 -0.14 10.98 -12.60
CA VAL A 80 -0.87 9.70 -12.53
C VAL A 80 -0.70 8.95 -13.85
N VAL A 81 -0.23 7.69 -13.78
CA VAL A 81 0.02 6.81 -14.92
C VAL A 81 -1.13 5.83 -15.10
N GLU A 82 -1.45 5.12 -14.03
CA GLU A 82 -2.47 4.07 -14.04
C GLU A 82 -3.11 3.95 -12.66
N TYR A 83 -4.38 3.57 -12.63
CA TYR A 83 -5.04 3.20 -11.38
C TYR A 83 -6.15 2.17 -11.62
N ASN A 84 -6.32 1.31 -10.65
CA ASN A 84 -7.43 0.37 -10.59
C ASN A 84 -7.82 0.10 -9.12
N LYS A 85 -8.72 -0.84 -8.87
CA LYS A 85 -9.17 -1.17 -7.50
C LYS A 85 -8.07 -1.69 -6.57
N ASN A 86 -6.90 -2.05 -7.10
CA ASN A 86 -5.80 -2.66 -6.35
C ASN A 86 -4.53 -1.80 -6.32
N LEU A 87 -4.37 -0.87 -7.26
CA LEU A 87 -3.18 -0.02 -7.32
C LEU A 87 -3.49 1.41 -7.77
N ILE A 88 -2.61 2.33 -7.40
CA ILE A 88 -2.44 3.65 -7.98
C ILE A 88 -0.95 3.79 -8.30
N ALA A 89 -0.63 4.00 -9.56
CA ALA A 89 0.72 4.18 -10.06
C ALA A 89 0.91 5.62 -10.54
N VAL A 90 1.98 6.24 -10.10
CA VAL A 90 2.33 7.61 -10.44
C VAL A 90 3.80 7.73 -10.79
N LYS A 91 4.14 8.53 -11.79
CA LYS A 91 5.50 9.01 -12.00
C LYS A 91 5.76 10.17 -11.06
N VAL A 92 6.91 10.12 -10.42
CA VAL A 92 7.40 11.15 -9.51
C VAL A 92 8.69 11.71 -10.11
N SER A 93 8.74 13.04 -10.30
CA SER A 93 9.95 13.74 -10.72
C SER A 93 10.58 14.42 -9.51
N ASP A 94 11.78 14.02 -9.13
CA ASP A 94 12.54 14.56 -8.00
C ASP A 94 13.99 14.82 -8.42
N GLN A 95 14.44 16.07 -8.40
CA GLN A 95 15.82 16.49 -8.67
C GLN A 95 16.48 15.82 -9.90
N CYS A 96 15.81 15.85 -11.05
CA CYS A 96 16.27 15.24 -12.32
C CYS A 96 16.16 13.71 -12.39
N VAL A 97 15.60 13.04 -11.41
CA VAL A 97 15.30 11.60 -11.45
C VAL A 97 13.80 11.41 -11.58
N GLU A 98 13.37 10.70 -12.62
CA GLU A 98 11.99 10.24 -12.76
C GLU A 98 11.91 8.77 -12.34
N TRP A 99 10.94 8.44 -11.49
CA TRP A 99 10.72 7.08 -11.01
C TRP A 99 9.24 6.79 -10.78
N LEU A 100 8.88 5.52 -10.77
CA LEU A 100 7.50 5.08 -10.58
C LEU A 100 7.22 4.75 -9.12
N LEU A 101 6.22 5.41 -8.53
CA LEU A 101 5.67 5.05 -7.23
C LEU A 101 4.35 4.29 -7.42
N VAL A 102 4.25 3.11 -6.82
CA VAL A 102 3.02 2.31 -6.85
C VAL A 102 2.49 2.11 -5.43
N GLY A 103 1.32 2.66 -5.16
CA GLY A 103 0.55 2.29 -3.98
C GLY A 103 -0.26 1.02 -4.28
N PHE A 104 0.01 -0.09 -3.59
CA PHE A 104 -0.60 -1.38 -3.88
C PHE A 104 -1.42 -1.94 -2.71
N TYR A 105 -2.59 -2.49 -3.04
CA TYR A 105 -3.42 -3.27 -2.14
C TYR A 105 -3.64 -4.67 -2.71
N GLY A 106 -2.86 -5.63 -2.24
CA GLY A 106 -3.01 -7.04 -2.56
C GLY A 106 -4.34 -7.59 -2.01
N PRO A 107 -5.18 -8.23 -2.82
CA PRO A 107 -6.44 -8.76 -2.32
C PRO A 107 -6.19 -9.94 -1.35
N PRO A 108 -6.98 -10.02 -0.24
CA PRO A 108 -6.82 -11.12 0.73
C PRO A 108 -7.35 -12.46 0.19
N TYR A 109 -8.29 -12.43 -0.75
CA TYR A 109 -8.94 -13.63 -1.30
C TYR A 109 -8.15 -14.24 -2.44
N HIS A 110 -7.86 -15.53 -2.36
CA HIS A 110 -7.05 -16.27 -3.35
C HIS A 110 -7.55 -16.09 -4.79
N SER A 111 -8.85 -16.19 -5.02
CA SER A 111 -9.46 -16.04 -6.35
C SER A 111 -9.23 -14.68 -7.02
N LYS A 112 -8.90 -13.65 -6.24
CA LYS A 112 -8.65 -12.30 -6.76
C LYS A 112 -7.16 -11.97 -6.90
N LYS A 113 -6.28 -12.80 -6.33
CA LYS A 113 -4.83 -12.54 -6.28
C LYS A 113 -4.21 -12.58 -7.66
N LYS A 114 -4.44 -13.64 -8.43
CA LYS A 114 -3.82 -13.83 -9.76
C LYS A 114 -3.99 -12.59 -10.65
N LYS A 115 -5.20 -12.04 -10.74
CA LYS A 115 -5.44 -10.85 -11.56
C LYS A 115 -4.72 -9.62 -11.01
N ALA A 116 -4.83 -9.32 -9.71
CA ALA A 116 -4.26 -8.10 -9.13
C ALA A 116 -2.73 -8.09 -9.18
N TRP A 117 -2.11 -9.26 -8.98
CA TRP A 117 -0.67 -9.41 -9.09
C TRP A 117 -0.20 -9.40 -10.54
N GLY A 118 -0.95 -10.03 -11.46
CA GLY A 118 -0.68 -9.94 -12.90
C GLY A 118 -0.73 -8.51 -13.43
N ASP A 119 -1.72 -7.71 -13.02
CA ASP A 119 -1.81 -6.29 -13.36
C ASP A 119 -0.57 -5.52 -12.83
N LEU A 120 -0.11 -5.82 -11.60
CA LEU A 120 1.09 -5.21 -11.01
C LEU A 120 2.37 -5.62 -11.76
N PHE A 121 2.56 -6.91 -12.05
CA PHE A 121 3.72 -7.39 -12.81
C PHE A 121 3.80 -6.73 -14.20
N ALA A 122 2.69 -6.74 -14.94
CA ALA A 122 2.64 -6.14 -16.28
C ALA A 122 3.01 -4.64 -16.26
N LEU A 123 2.55 -3.90 -15.24
CA LEU A 123 2.92 -2.50 -15.06
C LEU A 123 4.43 -2.34 -14.83
N LEU A 124 5.01 -3.13 -13.93
CA LEU A 124 6.43 -3.01 -13.57
C LEU A 124 7.36 -3.46 -14.70
N GLU A 125 7.03 -4.54 -15.41
CA GLU A 125 7.78 -5.02 -16.57
C GLU A 125 7.75 -4.03 -17.74
N SER A 126 6.64 -3.32 -17.91
CA SER A 126 6.53 -2.28 -18.95
C SER A 126 7.29 -1.00 -18.60
N HIS A 127 7.67 -0.81 -17.34
CA HIS A 127 8.37 0.39 -16.88
C HIS A 127 9.88 0.20 -16.92
N GLN A 128 10.54 0.99 -17.78
CA GLN A 128 12.00 1.05 -17.83
C GLN A 128 12.51 2.15 -16.90
N GLY A 129 13.00 1.79 -15.73
CA GLY A 129 13.54 2.75 -14.77
C GLY A 129 13.32 2.36 -13.31
N LEU A 130 13.63 3.27 -12.42
CA LEU A 130 13.49 3.06 -10.99
C LEU A 130 12.01 3.01 -10.60
N TRP A 131 11.69 2.10 -9.69
CA TRP A 131 10.35 2.03 -9.11
C TRP A 131 10.37 1.61 -7.65
N ALA A 132 9.35 2.02 -6.94
CA ALA A 132 9.08 1.56 -5.59
C ALA A 132 7.57 1.28 -5.41
N ILE A 133 7.27 0.24 -4.66
CA ILE A 133 5.90 -0.16 -4.31
C ILE A 133 5.74 -0.06 -2.81
N MET A 134 4.60 0.41 -2.35
CA MET A 134 4.25 0.39 -0.93
C MET A 134 2.80 0.00 -0.70
N GLY A 135 2.52 -0.63 0.42
CA GLY A 135 1.16 -0.93 0.85
C GLY A 135 0.97 -2.28 1.52
N ASP A 136 -0.28 -2.75 1.53
CA ASP A 136 -0.69 -4.04 2.10
C ASP A 136 -0.65 -5.12 1.01
N PHE A 137 0.39 -5.93 1.00
CA PHE A 137 0.57 -6.98 -0.02
C PHE A 137 -0.29 -8.22 0.24
N ASN A 138 -0.82 -8.38 1.46
CA ASN A 138 -1.55 -9.57 1.89
C ASN A 138 -0.80 -10.90 1.62
N TYR A 139 0.53 -10.84 1.73
CA TYR A 139 1.47 -11.96 1.69
C TYR A 139 2.58 -11.81 2.73
N ILE A 140 3.07 -12.94 3.21
CA ILE A 140 4.34 -13.05 3.93
C ILE A 140 5.40 -13.61 2.97
N VAL A 141 6.65 -13.19 3.12
CA VAL A 141 7.77 -13.72 2.32
C VAL A 141 8.24 -15.05 2.89
N ASN A 142 8.35 -15.16 4.20
CA ASN A 142 8.78 -16.37 4.88
C ASN A 142 7.97 -16.60 6.17
N GLU A 143 8.11 -17.78 6.76
CA GLU A 143 7.36 -18.19 7.96
C GLU A 143 7.67 -17.33 9.19
N GLU A 144 8.84 -16.72 9.27
CA GLU A 144 9.23 -15.83 10.37
C GLU A 144 8.42 -14.53 10.41
N GLU A 145 7.73 -14.21 9.32
CA GLU A 145 6.82 -13.08 9.24
C GLU A 145 5.41 -13.36 9.78
N GLN A 146 5.22 -14.58 10.33
CA GLN A 146 3.99 -14.97 11.00
C GLN A 146 4.30 -15.49 12.42
N LEU A 147 3.53 -15.00 13.39
CA LEU A 147 3.50 -15.52 14.74
C LEU A 147 2.10 -16.11 15.02
N GLY A 148 2.07 -17.35 15.48
CA GLY A 148 0.81 -18.09 15.78
C GLY A 148 0.11 -18.63 14.53
N GLY A 149 -0.94 -19.42 14.77
CA GLY A 149 -1.69 -20.12 13.72
C GLY A 149 -0.94 -21.32 13.13
N ASN A 150 -1.62 -22.07 12.25
CA ASN A 150 -0.99 -23.17 11.51
C ASN A 150 0.04 -22.62 10.51
N ARG A 151 1.27 -23.07 10.61
CA ARG A 151 2.34 -22.83 9.65
C ARG A 151 2.28 -23.90 8.54
N GLY A 152 1.11 -24.10 7.97
CA GLY A 152 0.95 -25.02 6.83
C GLY A 152 1.48 -24.33 5.57
N GLY A 153 2.55 -24.88 5.01
CA GLY A 153 3.05 -24.46 3.70
C GLY A 153 1.94 -24.61 2.65
N SER A 154 1.39 -23.49 2.19
CA SER A 154 0.53 -23.52 1.03
C SER A 154 1.41 -23.79 -0.18
N LEU A 155 1.09 -24.85 -0.94
CA LEU A 155 1.67 -25.09 -2.26
C LEU A 155 1.25 -24.01 -3.29
N ALA A 156 0.43 -23.04 -2.86
CA ALA A 156 -0.02 -21.96 -3.72
C ALA A 156 1.11 -20.95 -3.97
N THR A 157 1.16 -20.47 -5.19
CA THR A 157 2.03 -19.40 -5.68
C THR A 157 2.14 -18.23 -4.69
N ASN A 158 3.36 -17.89 -4.30
CA ASN A 158 3.64 -16.69 -3.52
C ASN A 158 4.11 -15.57 -4.45
N TYR A 159 3.16 -14.83 -5.00
CA TYR A 159 3.44 -13.73 -5.94
C TYR A 159 4.41 -12.66 -5.40
N LEU A 160 4.49 -12.48 -4.08
CA LEU A 160 5.46 -11.54 -3.52
C LEU A 160 6.89 -12.08 -3.64
N LYS A 161 7.10 -13.39 -3.42
CA LYS A 161 8.42 -14.02 -3.64
C LYS A 161 8.80 -13.97 -5.11
N GLU A 162 7.85 -14.25 -6.01
CA GLU A 162 8.08 -14.16 -7.45
C GLU A 162 8.47 -12.75 -7.84
N LEU A 163 7.74 -11.72 -7.38
CA LEU A 163 8.07 -10.33 -7.66
C LEU A 163 9.49 -9.97 -7.21
N LEU A 164 9.87 -10.35 -5.98
CA LEU A 164 11.21 -10.07 -5.47
C LEU A 164 12.30 -10.74 -6.28
N PHE A 165 12.05 -11.97 -6.74
CA PHE A 165 13.02 -12.75 -7.49
C PHE A 165 13.11 -12.33 -8.97
N GLU A 166 11.96 -12.29 -9.67
CA GLU A 166 11.93 -12.06 -11.13
C GLU A 166 12.29 -10.63 -11.51
N LEU A 167 11.90 -9.66 -10.69
CA LEU A 167 12.18 -8.23 -10.94
C LEU A 167 13.43 -7.73 -10.21
N ASN A 168 14.24 -8.63 -9.62
CA ASN A 168 15.43 -8.27 -8.84
C ASN A 168 15.14 -7.16 -7.82
N ALA A 169 14.03 -7.31 -7.09
CA ALA A 169 13.56 -6.31 -6.16
C ALA A 169 13.90 -6.66 -4.71
N VAL A 170 14.01 -5.65 -3.87
CA VAL A 170 14.29 -5.80 -2.45
C VAL A 170 13.17 -5.32 -1.58
N ASP A 171 12.91 -6.02 -0.49
CA ASP A 171 12.13 -5.53 0.62
C ASP A 171 12.95 -4.49 1.39
N LEU A 172 12.43 -3.29 1.53
CA LEU A 172 13.11 -2.16 2.21
C LEU A 172 13.21 -2.35 3.73
N GLY A 173 12.72 -3.47 4.24
CA GLY A 173 12.78 -3.78 5.66
C GLY A 173 11.71 -3.05 6.48
N TYR A 174 11.97 -2.96 7.77
CA TYR A 174 11.10 -2.24 8.72
C TYR A 174 11.92 -1.73 9.91
N SER A 175 11.36 -0.73 10.55
CA SER A 175 11.80 -0.25 11.86
C SER A 175 10.62 -0.31 12.84
N GLY A 176 10.86 -0.69 14.08
CA GLY A 176 9.81 -0.84 15.08
C GLY A 176 9.10 -2.21 15.03
N ASN A 177 7.77 -2.22 15.08
CA ASN A 177 7.01 -3.47 15.16
C ASN A 177 7.03 -4.25 13.84
N LYS A 178 7.54 -5.49 13.88
CA LYS A 178 7.57 -6.40 12.73
C LYS A 178 6.17 -6.69 12.15
N TYR A 179 5.19 -6.86 13.02
CA TYR A 179 3.85 -7.30 12.61
C TYR A 179 2.93 -6.12 12.40
N THR A 180 2.40 -5.99 11.19
CA THR A 180 1.49 -4.92 10.80
C THR A 180 0.01 -5.31 10.82
N TRP A 181 -0.25 -6.63 10.94
CA TRP A 181 -1.60 -7.17 11.01
C TRP A 181 -1.74 -8.15 12.16
N VAL A 182 -2.86 -8.05 12.88
CA VAL A 182 -3.25 -8.96 13.94
C VAL A 182 -4.67 -9.45 13.67
N GLY A 183 -4.87 -10.76 13.71
CA GLY A 183 -6.16 -11.42 13.57
C GLY A 183 -6.27 -12.60 14.53
N GLY A 184 -7.48 -13.13 14.66
CA GLY A 184 -7.82 -14.23 15.56
C GLY A 184 -9.13 -13.97 16.28
N LYS A 185 -9.79 -15.02 16.77
CA LYS A 185 -10.96 -14.88 17.66
C LYS A 185 -10.46 -14.63 19.07
N TRP A 186 -11.13 -13.75 19.82
CA TRP A 186 -10.92 -13.54 21.25
C TRP A 186 -10.87 -14.89 21.98
N GLY A 187 -9.85 -15.11 22.83
CA GLY A 187 -9.65 -16.37 23.56
C GLY A 187 -8.91 -17.48 22.83
N LYS A 188 -8.54 -17.32 21.53
CA LYS A 188 -7.62 -18.20 20.80
C LYS A 188 -6.34 -17.47 20.48
N ALA A 189 -5.22 -18.22 20.33
CA ALA A 189 -3.93 -17.64 20.00
C ALA A 189 -4.04 -16.65 18.82
N SER A 190 -3.68 -15.39 19.06
CA SER A 190 -3.71 -14.37 18.03
C SER A 190 -2.68 -14.66 16.94
N ILE A 191 -3.08 -14.52 15.68
CA ILE A 191 -2.16 -14.62 14.55
C ILE A 191 -1.67 -13.22 14.25
N LYS A 192 -0.35 -13.03 14.17
CA LYS A 192 0.26 -11.76 13.74
C LYS A 192 1.03 -11.97 12.45
N ARG A 193 0.96 -11.01 11.53
CA ARG A 193 1.63 -11.09 10.22
C ARG A 193 2.23 -9.74 9.82
N ARG A 194 3.33 -9.81 9.07
CA ARG A 194 3.88 -8.65 8.37
C ARG A 194 3.31 -8.63 6.96
N LEU A 195 2.34 -7.76 6.69
CA LEU A 195 1.63 -7.66 5.41
C LEU A 195 1.88 -6.33 4.70
N ASP A 196 2.12 -5.26 5.46
CA ASP A 196 2.44 -3.94 4.92
C ASP A 196 3.96 -3.80 4.78
N ARG A 197 4.43 -3.32 3.64
CA ARG A 197 5.85 -3.14 3.34
C ARG A 197 6.12 -2.16 2.22
N GLY A 198 7.39 -1.78 2.07
CA GLY A 198 7.95 -1.13 0.90
C GLY A 198 8.85 -2.11 0.15
N VAL A 199 8.79 -2.09 -1.17
CA VAL A 199 9.62 -2.89 -2.08
C VAL A 199 10.14 -1.97 -3.18
N ALA A 200 11.41 -2.11 -3.57
CA ALA A 200 11.98 -1.31 -4.65
C ALA A 200 12.92 -2.15 -5.51
N ILE A 201 13.14 -1.72 -6.74
CA ILE A 201 14.20 -2.27 -7.58
C ILE A 201 15.56 -1.77 -7.09
N ILE A 202 16.57 -2.62 -7.16
CA ILE A 202 17.97 -2.22 -6.98
C ILE A 202 18.51 -1.81 -8.33
N SER A 203 19.05 -0.60 -8.42
CA SER A 203 19.78 -0.09 -9.60
C SER A 203 21.21 -0.62 -9.59
#